data_cb1e502ff852d48b31b6b15c72d2b071
#
_entry.id   cb1e502ff852d48b31b6b15c72d2b071
#
_cell.length_a   1.000
_cell.length_b   1.000
_cell.length_c   1.000
_cell.angle_alpha   90.00
_cell.angle_beta   90.00
_cell.angle_gamma   90.00
#
_symmetry.space_group_name_H-M   'P 1'
#
loop_
_entity.id
_entity.type
_entity.pdbx_description
1 polymer ?
#
loop_
_entity_poly.entity_id
_entity_poly.type
_entity_poly.pdbx_seq_one_letter_code
_entity_poly.pdbx_strand_id
1 'polypeptide(L)'
;KDDYKDFTGVEAAVNAVVRDKNITEQSEVDAMAKAIEDAIAALQYKGADYTKVDEAIAKANALNKDDYKDFSAVEAAVNAVVRGKNIAEQSEVDAMAKAIEDAIAALQYKGADYTKVDEAIAKANALNKDDYKDFTGVEAAINAVVRGKNITEQSEVDAMAKAIEDAIAALQYKDADYTKVDEAIAKANALNKDEYKDFSGVEAAVNAVVRGKNITEQSEVDAMAKAIEDAIAALQYKEKPKICKGGKEVKI
;
A
#
# COMPACT_ATOMS: atom_id res chain seq x y z
N LYS A 1 -0.85 14.01 58.55
CA LYS A 1 -2.20 14.60 58.64
C LYS A 1 -2.77 14.88 57.28
N ASP A 2 -1.95 15.22 56.31
CA ASP A 2 -2.38 15.56 54.92
C ASP A 2 -2.97 14.37 54.16
N ASP A 3 -2.70 13.12 54.62
CA ASP A 3 -3.20 11.88 54.01
C ASP A 3 -4.64 11.53 54.40
N TYR A 4 -5.19 12.23 55.41
CA TYR A 4 -6.53 11.91 55.92
C TYR A 4 -7.57 12.89 55.44
N LYS A 5 -8.82 12.40 55.36
CA LYS A 5 -9.98 13.21 54.91
C LYS A 5 -10.27 14.37 55.88
N ASP A 6 -10.24 14.03 57.18
CA ASP A 6 -10.46 14.96 58.27
C ASP A 6 -9.56 14.59 59.45
N PHE A 7 -8.80 15.54 59.95
CA PHE A 7 -7.89 15.37 61.11
C PHE A 7 -8.36 16.24 62.29
N THR A 8 -9.44 17.00 62.15
CA THR A 8 -9.92 17.94 63.16
C THR A 8 -10.31 17.29 64.47
N GLY A 9 -10.86 16.08 64.46
CA GLY A 9 -11.20 15.30 65.66
C GLY A 9 -9.97 15.00 66.51
N VAL A 10 -8.86 14.62 65.89
CA VAL A 10 -7.58 14.36 66.60
C VAL A 10 -7.03 15.66 67.17
N GLU A 11 -7.05 16.76 66.40
CA GLU A 11 -6.59 18.06 66.87
C GLU A 11 -7.43 18.56 68.05
N ALA A 12 -8.74 18.38 68.02
CA ALA A 12 -9.64 18.74 69.10
C ALA A 12 -9.38 17.92 70.37
N ALA A 13 -9.22 16.59 70.23
CA ALA A 13 -8.93 15.71 71.35
C ALA A 13 -7.57 16.06 72.01
N VAL A 14 -6.54 16.33 71.22
CA VAL A 14 -5.22 16.75 71.70
C VAL A 14 -5.30 18.11 72.41
N ASN A 15 -6.01 19.09 71.84
CA ASN A 15 -6.17 20.43 72.42
C ASN A 15 -7.03 20.43 73.69
N ALA A 16 -7.87 19.41 73.89
CA ALA A 16 -8.70 19.27 75.10
C ALA A 16 -7.95 18.66 76.30
N VAL A 17 -6.68 18.28 76.11
CA VAL A 17 -5.88 17.70 77.19
C VAL A 17 -5.60 18.75 78.28
N VAL A 18 -6.07 18.49 79.46
CA VAL A 18 -5.80 19.29 80.66
C VAL A 18 -4.66 18.61 81.46
N ARG A 19 -3.62 19.37 81.76
CA ARG A 19 -2.45 18.92 82.53
C ARG A 19 -2.59 19.34 83.96
N ASP A 20 -1.71 18.87 84.81
CA ASP A 20 -1.62 19.16 86.24
C ASP A 20 -2.79 18.63 87.12
N LYS A 21 -3.41 17.54 86.65
CA LYS A 21 -4.38 16.76 87.42
C LYS A 21 -3.70 15.97 88.57
N ASN A 22 -4.40 15.89 89.68
CA ASN A 22 -3.89 15.06 90.80
C ASN A 22 -4.31 13.57 90.67
N ILE A 23 -3.78 12.68 91.53
CA ILE A 23 -4.00 11.23 91.42
C ILE A 23 -5.47 10.84 91.60
N THR A 24 -6.28 11.64 92.27
CA THR A 24 -7.73 11.34 92.41
C THR A 24 -8.52 11.59 91.15
N GLU A 25 -7.93 12.29 90.18
CA GLU A 25 -8.48 12.61 88.80
C GLU A 25 -7.91 11.69 87.73
N GLN A 26 -7.24 10.56 88.10
CA GLN A 26 -6.64 9.69 87.11
C GLN A 26 -7.60 9.16 86.08
N SER A 27 -8.87 8.91 86.38
CA SER A 27 -9.88 8.47 85.48
C SER A 27 -10.18 9.52 84.38
N GLU A 28 -10.03 10.84 84.67
CA GLU A 28 -10.18 11.89 83.68
C GLU A 28 -8.96 11.95 82.74
N VAL A 29 -7.76 11.67 83.29
CA VAL A 29 -6.55 11.58 82.43
C VAL A 29 -6.64 10.42 81.48
N ASP A 30 -7.10 9.26 81.99
CA ASP A 30 -7.33 8.06 81.15
C ASP A 30 -8.40 8.27 80.10
N ALA A 31 -9.47 9.02 80.40
CA ALA A 31 -10.51 9.40 79.45
C ALA A 31 -9.98 10.35 78.34
N MET A 32 -9.07 11.28 78.68
CA MET A 32 -8.43 12.14 77.65
C MET A 32 -7.53 11.33 76.73
N ALA A 33 -6.75 10.38 77.25
CA ALA A 33 -5.92 9.50 76.48
C ALA A 33 -6.79 8.64 75.52
N LYS A 34 -7.86 8.07 76.05
CA LYS A 34 -8.81 7.28 75.22
C LYS A 34 -9.48 8.12 74.13
N ALA A 35 -9.84 9.37 74.41
CA ALA A 35 -10.43 10.25 73.42
C ALA A 35 -9.49 10.53 72.23
N ILE A 36 -8.19 10.63 72.49
CA ILE A 36 -7.18 10.79 71.41
C ILE A 36 -7.07 9.47 70.61
N GLU A 37 -6.99 8.31 71.30
CA GLU A 37 -6.92 6.99 70.66
C GLU A 37 -8.13 6.72 69.78
N ASP A 38 -9.34 7.01 70.29
CA ASP A 38 -10.60 6.87 69.55
C ASP A 38 -10.64 7.80 68.32
N ALA A 39 -10.18 9.06 68.44
CA ALA A 39 -10.11 9.98 67.33
C ALA A 39 -9.08 9.55 66.28
N ILE A 40 -7.95 8.95 66.69
CA ILE A 40 -6.96 8.38 65.77
C ILE A 40 -7.56 7.18 65.04
N ALA A 41 -8.25 6.30 65.78
CA ALA A 41 -8.89 5.10 65.20
C ALA A 41 -10.03 5.44 64.20
N ALA A 42 -10.64 6.62 64.36
CA ALA A 42 -11.69 7.10 63.46
C ALA A 42 -11.14 7.76 62.18
N LEU A 43 -9.84 7.94 62.04
CA LEU A 43 -9.24 8.56 60.86
C LEU A 43 -9.49 7.72 59.60
N GLN A 44 -9.83 8.42 58.52
CA GLN A 44 -9.98 7.81 57.19
C GLN A 44 -9.01 8.44 56.20
N TYR A 45 -8.29 7.61 55.45
CA TYR A 45 -7.41 8.08 54.40
C TYR A 45 -8.18 8.77 53.27
N LYS A 46 -7.56 9.74 52.64
CA LYS A 46 -7.99 10.26 51.33
C LYS A 46 -7.87 9.15 50.30
N GLY A 47 -8.67 9.25 49.22
CA GLY A 47 -8.49 8.40 48.06
C GLY A 47 -7.16 8.65 47.34
N ALA A 48 -6.62 7.62 46.74
CA ALA A 48 -5.48 7.75 45.85
C ALA A 48 -5.84 8.59 44.59
N ASP A 49 -4.84 9.22 43.99
CA ASP A 49 -4.97 9.94 42.73
C ASP A 49 -4.82 8.97 41.55
N TYR A 50 -5.88 8.85 40.75
CA TYR A 50 -5.94 7.99 39.56
C TYR A 50 -5.69 8.73 38.25
N THR A 51 -5.33 10.01 38.27
CA THR A 51 -5.16 10.84 37.06
C THR A 51 -4.25 10.17 36.05
N LYS A 52 -3.10 9.65 36.44
CA LYS A 52 -2.15 8.95 35.55
C LYS A 52 -2.74 7.66 34.96
N VAL A 53 -3.51 6.90 35.77
CA VAL A 53 -4.20 5.68 35.29
C VAL A 53 -5.22 6.04 34.23
N ASP A 54 -6.04 7.07 34.49
CA ASP A 54 -7.07 7.52 33.54
C ASP A 54 -6.47 8.05 32.24
N GLU A 55 -5.36 8.78 32.32
CA GLU A 55 -4.59 9.22 31.15
C GLU A 55 -4.01 8.04 30.37
N ALA A 56 -3.44 7.03 31.03
CA ALA A 56 -2.89 5.84 30.40
C ALA A 56 -4.00 5.02 29.70
N ILE A 57 -5.15 4.86 30.36
CA ILE A 57 -6.32 4.19 29.77
C ILE A 57 -6.82 4.99 28.55
N ALA A 58 -6.89 6.32 28.63
CA ALA A 58 -7.30 7.15 27.50
C ALA A 58 -6.36 7.01 26.32
N LYS A 59 -5.03 6.97 26.56
CA LYS A 59 -4.02 6.69 25.53
C LYS A 59 -4.26 5.30 24.90
N ALA A 60 -4.46 4.24 25.72
CA ALA A 60 -4.72 2.90 25.22
C ALA A 60 -5.97 2.84 24.33
N ASN A 61 -7.05 3.50 24.76
CA ASN A 61 -8.32 3.52 24.04
C ASN A 61 -8.28 4.34 22.73
N ALA A 62 -7.34 5.27 22.60
CA ALA A 62 -7.14 6.05 21.39
C ALA A 62 -6.39 5.28 20.28
N LEU A 63 -5.77 4.15 20.61
CA LEU A 63 -5.06 3.32 19.65
C LEU A 63 -6.04 2.45 18.86
N ASN A 64 -5.80 2.32 17.56
CA ASN A 64 -6.49 1.32 16.75
C ASN A 64 -5.80 -0.04 16.93
N LYS A 65 -6.41 -0.93 17.70
CA LYS A 65 -5.84 -2.25 18.00
C LYS A 65 -5.59 -3.13 16.78
N ASP A 66 -6.32 -2.88 15.69
CA ASP A 66 -6.16 -3.64 14.45
C ASP A 66 -4.83 -3.35 13.73
N ASP A 67 -4.16 -2.24 14.08
CA ASP A 67 -2.87 -1.88 13.50
C ASP A 67 -1.69 -2.66 14.12
N TYR A 68 -1.90 -3.33 15.24
CA TYR A 68 -0.85 -4.00 16.00
C TYR A 68 -0.89 -5.52 15.87
N LYS A 69 0.29 -6.15 15.97
CA LYS A 69 0.43 -7.62 15.89
C LYS A 69 -0.28 -8.31 17.05
N ASP A 70 -0.16 -7.75 18.25
CA ASP A 70 -0.79 -8.24 19.47
C ASP A 70 -1.08 -7.04 20.39
N PHE A 71 -2.32 -6.90 20.81
CA PHE A 71 -2.79 -5.84 21.70
C PHE A 71 -3.20 -6.38 23.08
N SER A 72 -3.09 -7.68 23.29
CA SER A 72 -3.60 -8.39 24.49
C SER A 72 -2.96 -7.92 25.78
N ALA A 73 -1.66 -7.56 25.77
CA ALA A 73 -0.94 -7.07 26.95
C ALA A 73 -1.52 -5.71 27.43
N VAL A 74 -1.90 -4.83 26.50
CA VAL A 74 -2.54 -3.54 26.82
C VAL A 74 -3.92 -3.77 27.40
N GLU A 75 -4.73 -4.64 26.79
CA GLU A 75 -6.05 -5.01 27.31
C GLU A 75 -5.97 -5.62 28.72
N ALA A 76 -4.99 -6.51 28.95
CA ALA A 76 -4.76 -7.12 30.24
C ALA A 76 -4.36 -6.08 31.31
N ALA A 77 -3.47 -5.15 30.98
CA ALA A 77 -3.04 -4.09 31.90
C ALA A 77 -4.19 -3.14 32.27
N VAL A 78 -5.02 -2.77 31.28
CA VAL A 78 -6.21 -1.93 31.52
C VAL A 78 -7.22 -2.66 32.40
N ASN A 79 -7.49 -3.94 32.13
CA ASN A 79 -8.43 -4.74 32.90
C ASN A 79 -7.94 -5.07 34.32
N ALA A 80 -6.63 -5.01 34.56
CA ALA A 80 -6.03 -5.24 35.89
C ALA A 80 -6.13 -4.03 36.83
N VAL A 81 -6.67 -2.90 36.36
CA VAL A 81 -6.80 -1.69 37.18
C VAL A 81 -7.80 -1.91 38.30
N VAL A 82 -7.35 -1.77 39.55
CA VAL A 82 -8.18 -1.82 40.76
C VAL A 82 -8.44 -0.40 41.22
N ARG A 83 -9.71 -0.03 41.37
CA ARG A 83 -10.16 1.27 41.88
C ARG A 83 -10.43 1.23 43.40
N GLY A 84 -10.53 2.40 44.02
CA GLY A 84 -10.90 2.55 45.42
C GLY A 84 -9.76 2.45 46.42
N LYS A 85 -8.51 2.46 45.98
CA LYS A 85 -7.34 2.52 46.86
C LYS A 85 -7.24 3.88 47.53
N ASN A 86 -6.60 3.93 48.69
CA ASN A 86 -6.36 5.14 49.43
C ASN A 86 -4.93 5.70 49.13
N ILE A 87 -4.67 6.91 49.62
CA ILE A 87 -3.41 7.62 49.37
C ILE A 87 -2.15 6.88 49.85
N ALA A 88 -2.29 6.04 50.89
CA ALA A 88 -1.15 5.22 51.37
C ALA A 88 -0.77 4.11 50.37
N GLU A 89 -1.67 3.79 49.43
CA GLU A 89 -1.48 2.83 48.33
C GLU A 89 -1.18 3.54 47.00
N GLN A 90 -0.83 4.84 46.96
CA GLN A 90 -0.57 5.59 45.75
C GLN A 90 0.48 4.96 44.86
N SER A 91 1.52 4.35 45.43
CA SER A 91 2.55 3.65 44.66
C SER A 91 2.02 2.47 43.84
N GLU A 92 0.99 1.79 44.36
CA GLU A 92 0.33 0.70 43.62
C GLU A 92 -0.52 1.27 42.44
N VAL A 93 -1.17 2.42 42.67
CA VAL A 93 -1.92 3.11 41.62
C VAL A 93 -0.96 3.60 40.52
N ASP A 94 0.16 4.20 40.89
CA ASP A 94 1.19 4.62 39.92
C ASP A 94 1.78 3.42 39.16
N ALA A 95 1.94 2.26 39.82
CA ALA A 95 2.40 1.03 39.16
C ALA A 95 1.39 0.51 38.10
N MET A 96 0.08 0.64 38.37
CA MET A 96 -0.95 0.29 37.38
C MET A 96 -0.89 1.20 36.15
N ALA A 97 -0.72 2.51 36.33
CA ALA A 97 -0.52 3.44 35.21
C ALA A 97 0.71 3.07 34.39
N LYS A 98 1.83 2.81 35.08
CA LYS A 98 3.08 2.39 34.43
C LYS A 98 2.92 1.08 33.65
N ALA A 99 2.21 0.11 34.18
CA ALA A 99 1.98 -1.16 33.50
C ALA A 99 1.24 -0.97 32.16
N ILE A 100 0.25 -0.08 32.11
CA ILE A 100 -0.44 0.26 30.87
C ILE A 100 0.51 0.96 29.90
N GLU A 101 1.28 1.93 30.37
CA GLU A 101 2.24 2.66 29.53
C GLU A 101 3.34 1.74 28.98
N ASP A 102 3.88 0.85 29.79
CA ASP A 102 4.88 -0.14 29.37
C ASP A 102 4.30 -1.09 28.31
N ALA A 103 3.05 -1.54 28.49
CA ALA A 103 2.37 -2.39 27.52
C ALA A 103 2.15 -1.66 26.19
N ILE A 104 1.76 -0.37 26.20
CA ILE A 104 1.64 0.46 25.01
C ILE A 104 3.00 0.62 24.31
N ALA A 105 4.06 0.88 25.08
CA ALA A 105 5.41 1.06 24.54
C ALA A 105 5.98 -0.21 23.89
N ALA A 106 5.51 -1.38 24.31
CA ALA A 106 5.92 -2.67 23.76
C ALA A 106 5.16 -3.06 22.47
N LEU A 107 4.14 -2.31 22.07
CA LEU A 107 3.34 -2.61 20.88
C LEU A 107 4.19 -2.59 19.61
N GLN A 108 3.91 -3.55 18.73
CA GLN A 108 4.52 -3.65 17.42
C GLN A 108 3.45 -3.58 16.33
N TYR A 109 3.62 -2.69 15.37
CA TYR A 109 2.74 -2.60 14.22
C TYR A 109 2.76 -3.87 13.37
N LYS A 110 1.63 -4.20 12.75
CA LYS A 110 1.58 -5.14 11.63
C LYS A 110 2.38 -4.61 10.45
N GLY A 111 2.86 -5.49 9.60
CA GLY A 111 3.43 -5.10 8.30
C GLY A 111 2.35 -4.52 7.38
N ALA A 112 2.76 -3.62 6.49
CA ALA A 112 1.90 -3.17 5.40
C ALA A 112 1.59 -4.33 4.43
N ASP A 113 0.47 -4.23 3.74
CA ASP A 113 0.06 -5.18 2.69
C ASP A 113 0.69 -4.78 1.35
N TYR A 114 1.53 -5.67 0.82
CA TYR A 114 2.23 -5.50 -0.46
C TYR A 114 1.54 -6.21 -1.63
N THR A 115 0.36 -6.79 -1.45
CA THR A 115 -0.33 -7.57 -2.49
C THR A 115 -0.44 -6.81 -3.81
N LYS A 116 -0.87 -5.55 -3.77
CA LYS A 116 -0.98 -4.70 -4.97
C LYS A 116 0.37 -4.44 -5.64
N VAL A 117 1.44 -4.25 -4.85
CA VAL A 117 2.80 -4.07 -5.38
C VAL A 117 3.25 -5.33 -6.10
N ASP A 118 3.05 -6.49 -5.48
CA ASP A 118 3.45 -7.78 -6.04
C ASP A 118 2.65 -8.10 -7.32
N GLU A 119 1.36 -7.78 -7.34
CA GLU A 119 0.52 -7.91 -8.55
C GLU A 119 0.98 -6.96 -9.67
N ALA A 120 1.32 -5.71 -9.35
CA ALA A 120 1.82 -4.75 -10.34
C ALA A 120 3.17 -5.18 -10.91
N ILE A 121 4.09 -5.69 -10.06
CA ILE A 121 5.36 -6.26 -10.49
C ILE A 121 5.13 -7.48 -11.38
N ALA A 122 4.21 -8.36 -11.01
CA ALA A 122 3.89 -9.55 -11.81
C ALA A 122 3.33 -9.17 -13.20
N LYS A 123 2.44 -8.16 -13.27
CA LYS A 123 1.96 -7.61 -14.54
C LYS A 123 3.11 -7.07 -15.40
N ALA A 124 4.01 -6.29 -14.81
CA ALA A 124 5.18 -5.74 -15.51
C ALA A 124 6.08 -6.84 -16.06
N ASN A 125 6.35 -7.86 -15.25
CA ASN A 125 7.22 -8.99 -15.63
C ASN A 125 6.60 -9.91 -16.69
N ALA A 126 5.28 -9.90 -16.87
CA ALA A 126 4.59 -10.63 -17.91
C ALA A 126 4.67 -9.95 -19.29
N LEU A 127 5.08 -8.68 -19.35
CA LEU A 127 5.23 -7.94 -20.58
C LEU A 127 6.55 -8.32 -21.28
N ASN A 128 6.51 -8.44 -22.61
CA ASN A 128 7.73 -8.55 -23.39
C ASN A 128 8.30 -7.15 -23.63
N LYS A 129 9.36 -6.79 -22.91
CA LYS A 129 9.96 -5.45 -23.00
C LYS A 129 10.51 -5.09 -24.38
N ASP A 130 10.80 -6.10 -25.19
CA ASP A 130 11.29 -5.88 -26.56
C ASP A 130 10.23 -5.29 -27.50
N ASP A 131 8.94 -5.40 -27.12
CA ASP A 131 7.83 -4.85 -27.91
C ASP A 131 7.62 -3.35 -27.71
N TYR A 132 8.27 -2.74 -26.72
CA TYR A 132 8.06 -1.35 -26.33
C TYR A 132 9.21 -0.44 -26.73
N LYS A 133 8.91 0.83 -27.02
CA LYS A 133 9.90 1.87 -27.40
C LYS A 133 10.85 2.17 -26.25
N ASP A 134 10.32 2.25 -25.02
CA ASP A 134 11.07 2.48 -23.79
C ASP A 134 10.39 1.75 -22.62
N PHE A 135 11.13 0.94 -21.91
CA PHE A 135 10.66 0.18 -20.75
C PHE A 135 11.32 0.65 -19.43
N THR A 136 12.23 1.63 -19.52
CA THR A 136 13.05 2.09 -18.39
C THR A 136 12.23 2.68 -17.24
N GLY A 137 11.10 3.33 -17.55
CA GLY A 137 10.19 3.86 -16.54
C GLY A 137 9.57 2.77 -15.65
N VAL A 138 9.22 1.62 -16.24
CA VAL A 138 8.69 0.46 -15.50
C VAL A 138 9.78 -0.15 -14.62
N GLU A 139 10.98 -0.34 -15.17
CA GLU A 139 12.13 -0.87 -14.41
C GLU A 139 12.49 0.05 -13.24
N ALA A 140 12.49 1.35 -13.44
CA ALA A 140 12.74 2.35 -12.39
C ALA A 140 11.68 2.30 -11.28
N ALA A 141 10.40 2.20 -11.64
CA ALA A 141 9.31 2.11 -10.67
C ALA A 141 9.40 0.82 -9.82
N ILE A 142 9.74 -0.31 -10.44
CA ILE A 142 9.97 -1.58 -9.72
C ILE A 142 11.16 -1.46 -8.77
N ASN A 143 12.27 -0.90 -9.23
CA ASN A 143 13.49 -0.75 -8.42
C ASN A 143 13.31 0.25 -7.27
N ALA A 144 12.35 1.16 -7.35
CA ALA A 144 12.02 2.11 -6.30
C ALA A 144 11.17 1.52 -5.16
N VAL A 145 10.74 0.26 -5.26
CA VAL A 145 9.93 -0.40 -4.23
C VAL A 145 10.75 -0.61 -2.96
N VAL A 146 10.27 -0.01 -1.86
CA VAL A 146 10.85 -0.19 -0.52
C VAL A 146 9.96 -1.17 0.26
N ARG A 147 10.56 -2.25 0.75
CA ARG A 147 9.91 -3.28 1.56
C ARG A 147 10.10 -3.03 3.06
N GLY A 148 9.28 -3.69 3.89
CA GLY A 148 9.40 -3.65 5.35
C GLY A 148 8.67 -2.50 6.03
N LYS A 149 7.82 -1.76 5.33
CA LYS A 149 6.93 -0.76 5.91
C LYS A 149 5.86 -1.40 6.79
N ASN A 150 5.38 -0.65 7.76
CA ASN A 150 4.29 -1.09 8.62
C ASN A 150 2.93 -0.57 8.11
N ILE A 151 1.85 -1.04 8.74
CA ILE A 151 0.48 -0.74 8.32
C ILE A 151 0.15 0.76 8.31
N THR A 152 0.79 1.58 9.17
CA THR A 152 0.57 3.04 9.18
C THR A 152 1.14 3.73 7.95
N GLU A 153 2.02 3.05 7.21
CA GLU A 153 2.63 3.50 5.96
C GLU A 153 1.96 2.86 4.72
N GLN A 154 0.77 2.25 4.87
CA GLN A 154 0.08 1.56 3.77
C GLN A 154 -0.14 2.46 2.55
N SER A 155 -0.43 3.75 2.75
CA SER A 155 -0.60 4.70 1.65
C SER A 155 0.65 4.87 0.79
N GLU A 156 1.84 4.77 1.39
CA GLU A 156 3.10 4.81 0.64
C GLU A 156 3.30 3.52 -0.17
N VAL A 157 2.92 2.38 0.40
CA VAL A 157 2.95 1.09 -0.31
C VAL A 157 1.98 1.09 -1.50
N ASP A 158 0.76 1.59 -1.30
CA ASP A 158 -0.22 1.74 -2.39
C ASP A 158 0.27 2.70 -3.48
N ALA A 159 0.99 3.77 -3.11
CA ALA A 159 1.60 4.69 -4.07
C ALA A 159 2.70 4.03 -4.91
N MET A 160 3.50 3.11 -4.34
CA MET A 160 4.47 2.33 -5.10
C MET A 160 3.81 1.41 -6.12
N ALA A 161 2.71 0.73 -5.75
CA ALA A 161 1.93 -0.08 -6.67
C ALA A 161 1.40 0.76 -7.83
N LYS A 162 0.81 1.92 -7.50
CA LYS A 162 0.29 2.86 -8.50
C LYS A 162 1.40 3.37 -9.44
N ALA A 163 2.58 3.67 -8.94
CA ALA A 163 3.69 4.14 -9.76
C ALA A 163 4.09 3.10 -10.82
N ILE A 164 4.08 1.81 -10.48
CA ILE A 164 4.35 0.72 -11.43
C ILE A 164 3.21 0.64 -12.46
N GLU A 165 1.95 0.70 -12.02
CA GLU A 165 0.79 0.65 -12.92
C GLU A 165 0.75 1.84 -13.87
N ASP A 166 1.05 3.05 -13.39
CA ASP A 166 1.13 4.26 -14.22
C ASP A 166 2.26 4.14 -15.26
N ALA A 167 3.42 3.59 -14.84
CA ALA A 167 4.53 3.36 -15.76
C ALA A 167 4.18 2.32 -16.85
N ILE A 168 3.47 1.25 -16.50
CA ILE A 168 2.95 0.27 -17.46
C ILE A 168 1.96 0.94 -18.43
N ALA A 169 1.04 1.75 -17.92
CA ALA A 169 0.04 2.45 -18.73
C ALA A 169 0.66 3.47 -19.70
N ALA A 170 1.82 4.00 -19.37
CA ALA A 170 2.56 4.95 -20.23
C ALA A 170 3.36 4.27 -21.35
N LEU A 171 3.46 2.93 -21.36
CA LEU A 171 4.23 2.20 -22.36
C LEU A 171 3.67 2.41 -23.76
N GLN A 172 4.57 2.57 -24.72
CA GLN A 172 4.23 2.68 -26.14
C GLN A 172 4.90 1.55 -26.91
N TYR A 173 4.12 0.84 -27.70
CA TYR A 173 4.65 -0.20 -28.57
C TYR A 173 5.60 0.39 -29.63
N LYS A 174 6.61 -0.37 -30.03
CA LYS A 174 7.38 -0.11 -31.24
C LYS A 174 6.48 -0.18 -32.45
N ASP A 175 6.85 0.54 -33.50
CA ASP A 175 6.17 0.45 -34.76
C ASP A 175 6.46 -0.91 -35.42
N ALA A 176 5.52 -1.42 -36.21
CA ALA A 176 5.73 -2.62 -37.01
C ALA A 176 6.79 -2.38 -38.10
N ASP A 177 7.50 -3.43 -38.49
CA ASP A 177 8.47 -3.38 -39.58
C ASP A 177 7.76 -3.53 -40.94
N TYR A 178 7.79 -2.47 -41.74
CA TYR A 178 7.21 -2.43 -43.10
C TYR A 178 8.20 -2.74 -44.21
N THR A 179 9.44 -3.15 -43.91
CA THR A 179 10.49 -3.39 -44.92
C THR A 179 10.00 -4.32 -46.03
N LYS A 180 9.36 -5.44 -45.69
CA LYS A 180 8.83 -6.39 -46.70
C LYS A 180 7.72 -5.80 -47.53
N VAL A 181 6.84 -4.97 -46.94
CA VAL A 181 5.77 -4.27 -47.67
C VAL A 181 6.37 -3.31 -48.67
N ASP A 182 7.35 -2.51 -48.24
CA ASP A 182 8.01 -1.52 -49.09
C ASP A 182 8.78 -2.18 -50.23
N GLU A 183 9.45 -3.30 -49.99
CA GLU A 183 10.10 -4.12 -51.01
C GLU A 183 9.07 -4.70 -52.01
N ALA A 184 7.93 -5.21 -51.54
CA ALA A 184 6.89 -5.74 -52.40
C ALA A 184 6.25 -4.66 -53.27
N ILE A 185 5.99 -3.47 -52.69
CA ILE A 185 5.52 -2.29 -53.44
C ILE A 185 6.55 -1.86 -54.49
N ALA A 186 7.83 -1.83 -54.12
CA ALA A 186 8.90 -1.49 -55.07
C ALA A 186 8.96 -2.47 -56.24
N LYS A 187 8.83 -3.79 -55.97
CA LYS A 187 8.73 -4.83 -57.01
C LYS A 187 7.51 -4.59 -57.93
N ALA A 188 6.35 -4.33 -57.33
CA ALA A 188 5.12 -4.04 -58.09
C ALA A 188 5.29 -2.82 -59.01
N ASN A 189 5.87 -1.73 -58.50
CA ASN A 189 6.07 -0.48 -59.24
C ASN A 189 7.14 -0.61 -60.36
N ALA A 190 8.04 -1.57 -60.27
CA ALA A 190 9.06 -1.82 -61.28
C ALA A 190 8.50 -2.61 -62.47
N LEU A 191 7.29 -3.17 -62.39
CA LEU A 191 6.68 -3.93 -63.46
C LEU A 191 6.01 -2.99 -64.48
N ASN A 192 6.14 -3.31 -65.79
CA ASN A 192 5.45 -2.64 -66.83
C ASN A 192 4.03 -3.20 -67.00
N LYS A 193 3.02 -2.45 -66.52
CA LYS A 193 1.60 -2.87 -66.55
C LYS A 193 1.12 -3.29 -67.95
N ASP A 194 1.64 -2.66 -68.99
CA ASP A 194 1.21 -2.90 -70.36
C ASP A 194 1.58 -4.29 -70.89
N GLU A 195 2.48 -4.98 -70.23
CA GLU A 195 2.90 -6.34 -70.59
C GLU A 195 1.97 -7.44 -70.08
N TYR A 196 1.08 -7.12 -69.12
CA TYR A 196 0.21 -8.09 -68.46
C TYR A 196 -1.23 -8.02 -68.91
N LYS A 197 -1.96 -9.12 -68.89
CA LYS A 197 -3.38 -9.22 -69.27
C LYS A 197 -4.27 -8.42 -68.33
N ASP A 198 -4.02 -8.57 -67.03
CA ASP A 198 -4.71 -7.85 -65.93
C ASP A 198 -3.71 -7.53 -64.83
N PHE A 199 -3.63 -6.25 -64.45
CA PHE A 199 -2.75 -5.76 -63.37
C PHE A 199 -3.56 -5.28 -62.16
N SER A 200 -4.89 -5.31 -62.23
CA SER A 200 -5.80 -4.76 -61.21
C SER A 200 -5.62 -5.41 -59.84
N GLY A 201 -5.30 -6.69 -59.78
CA GLY A 201 -5.05 -7.41 -58.53
C GLY A 201 -3.82 -6.89 -57.77
N VAL A 202 -2.76 -6.54 -58.50
CA VAL A 202 -1.56 -5.92 -57.88
C VAL A 202 -1.88 -4.50 -57.40
N GLU A 203 -2.58 -3.70 -58.18
CA GLU A 203 -3.00 -2.34 -57.77
C GLU A 203 -3.90 -2.40 -56.53
N ALA A 204 -4.84 -3.33 -56.48
CA ALA A 204 -5.72 -3.52 -55.34
C ALA A 204 -4.93 -3.91 -54.06
N ALA A 205 -3.97 -4.86 -54.17
CA ALA A 205 -3.14 -5.27 -53.07
C ALA A 205 -2.26 -4.13 -52.53
N VAL A 206 -1.64 -3.34 -53.42
CA VAL A 206 -0.85 -2.17 -53.05
C VAL A 206 -1.71 -1.10 -52.36
N ASN A 207 -2.90 -0.82 -52.87
CA ASN A 207 -3.83 0.17 -52.30
C ASN A 207 -4.46 -0.29 -50.97
N ALA A 208 -4.48 -1.58 -50.69
CA ALA A 208 -4.99 -2.13 -49.45
C ALA A 208 -4.00 -2.04 -48.29
N VAL A 209 -2.78 -1.55 -48.52
CA VAL A 209 -1.75 -1.43 -47.46
C VAL A 209 -2.19 -0.37 -46.45
N VAL A 210 -2.29 -0.79 -45.17
CA VAL A 210 -2.57 0.06 -44.02
C VAL A 210 -1.26 0.30 -43.25
N ARG A 211 -0.92 1.58 -43.07
CA ARG A 211 0.27 2.02 -42.33
C ARG A 211 -0.06 2.37 -40.87
N GLY A 212 0.96 2.47 -39.99
CA GLY A 212 0.82 2.92 -38.62
C GLY A 212 0.48 1.82 -37.63
N LYS A 213 0.62 0.55 -38.03
CA LYS A 213 0.49 -0.59 -37.12
C LYS A 213 1.73 -0.69 -36.19
N ASN A 214 1.52 -1.26 -35.02
CA ASN A 214 2.59 -1.51 -34.07
C ASN A 214 3.12 -2.95 -34.18
N ILE A 215 4.19 -3.25 -33.43
CA ILE A 215 4.90 -4.55 -33.49
C ILE A 215 4.00 -5.75 -33.15
N THR A 216 2.96 -5.58 -32.31
CA THR A 216 2.02 -6.67 -31.99
C THR A 216 1.14 -7.07 -33.18
N GLU A 217 1.05 -6.20 -34.20
CA GLU A 217 0.32 -6.40 -35.44
C GLU A 217 1.25 -6.77 -36.61
N GLN A 218 2.51 -7.17 -36.34
CA GLN A 218 3.50 -7.49 -37.37
C GLN A 218 3.00 -8.58 -38.35
N SER A 219 2.24 -9.55 -37.86
CA SER A 219 1.68 -10.62 -38.71
C SER A 219 0.72 -10.08 -39.78
N GLU A 220 -0.02 -9.02 -39.45
CA GLU A 220 -0.92 -8.35 -40.43
C GLU A 220 -0.11 -7.57 -41.47
N VAL A 221 0.99 -6.95 -41.04
CA VAL A 221 1.91 -6.25 -41.93
C VAL A 221 2.57 -7.23 -42.90
N ASP A 222 3.05 -8.37 -42.37
CA ASP A 222 3.62 -9.43 -43.22
C ASP A 222 2.59 -10.02 -44.19
N ALA A 223 1.33 -10.13 -43.79
CA ALA A 223 0.25 -10.57 -44.67
C ALA A 223 -0.02 -9.60 -45.84
N MET A 224 0.11 -8.27 -45.58
CA MET A 224 -0.02 -7.28 -46.65
C MET A 224 1.12 -7.39 -47.67
N ALA A 225 2.36 -7.61 -47.21
CA ALA A 225 3.49 -7.86 -48.11
C ALA A 225 3.26 -9.11 -48.97
N LYS A 226 2.83 -10.19 -48.33
CA LYS A 226 2.51 -11.44 -49.00
C LYS A 226 1.39 -11.28 -50.05
N ALA A 227 0.34 -10.53 -49.74
CA ALA A 227 -0.75 -10.28 -50.67
C ALA A 227 -0.27 -9.60 -51.95
N ILE A 228 0.65 -8.63 -51.85
CA ILE A 228 1.25 -7.98 -53.02
C ILE A 228 2.12 -8.99 -53.79
N GLU A 229 2.94 -9.79 -53.12
CA GLU A 229 3.79 -10.79 -53.78
C GLU A 229 2.96 -11.89 -54.50
N ASP A 230 1.88 -12.35 -53.84
CA ASP A 230 0.96 -13.33 -54.44
C ASP A 230 0.27 -12.74 -55.67
N ALA A 231 -0.15 -11.47 -55.60
CA ALA A 231 -0.75 -10.80 -56.76
C ALA A 231 0.24 -10.64 -57.93
N ILE A 232 1.49 -10.31 -57.64
CA ILE A 232 2.57 -10.24 -58.63
C ILE A 232 2.78 -11.63 -59.24
N ALA A 233 2.84 -12.68 -58.43
CA ALA A 233 3.05 -14.06 -58.90
C ALA A 233 1.90 -14.56 -59.79
N ALA A 234 0.69 -14.06 -59.61
CA ALA A 234 -0.49 -14.40 -60.39
C ALA A 234 -0.55 -13.71 -61.75
N LEU A 235 0.32 -12.77 -62.03
CA LEU A 235 0.32 -11.99 -63.30
C LEU A 235 0.57 -12.91 -64.51
N GLN A 236 -0.19 -12.67 -65.58
CA GLN A 236 -0.04 -13.36 -66.86
C GLN A 236 0.32 -12.36 -67.94
N TYR A 237 1.38 -12.65 -68.70
CA TYR A 237 1.76 -11.82 -69.85
C TYR A 237 0.69 -11.83 -70.96
N LYS A 238 0.56 -10.72 -71.65
CA LYS A 238 -0.18 -10.63 -72.90
C LYS A 238 0.47 -11.54 -73.95
N GLU A 239 -0.32 -12.18 -74.77
CA GLU A 239 0.21 -12.96 -75.90
C GLU A 239 0.93 -12.02 -76.87
N LYS A 240 2.16 -12.31 -77.26
CA LYS A 240 2.86 -11.60 -78.33
C LYS A 240 2.10 -11.82 -79.59
N PRO A 241 1.84 -10.73 -80.39
CA PRO A 241 1.20 -10.91 -81.66
C PRO A 241 2.01 -11.88 -82.55
N LYS A 242 1.34 -12.92 -83.05
CA LYS A 242 1.93 -13.83 -84.05
C LYS A 242 2.25 -13.01 -85.29
N ILE A 243 3.53 -12.80 -85.56
CA ILE A 243 3.99 -12.26 -86.83
C ILE A 243 3.74 -13.31 -87.89
N CYS A 244 2.67 -13.22 -88.63
CA CYS A 244 2.50 -14.04 -89.84
C CYS A 244 3.55 -13.59 -90.84
N LYS A 245 4.60 -14.38 -91.02
CA LYS A 245 5.48 -14.26 -92.18
C LYS A 245 4.65 -14.65 -93.41
N GLY A 246 4.12 -13.66 -94.10
CA GLY A 246 3.48 -13.87 -95.39
C GLY A 246 4.47 -14.34 -96.41
N GLY A 247 4.46 -15.65 -96.67
CA GLY A 247 5.16 -16.25 -97.79
C GLY A 247 4.37 -15.96 -99.04
N LYS A 248 4.88 -15.09 -99.89
CA LYS A 248 4.44 -15.05 -101.30
C LYS A 248 5.07 -16.20 -102.05
N GLU A 249 4.28 -17.20 -102.42
CA GLU A 249 4.64 -18.11 -103.49
C GLU A 249 4.57 -17.33 -104.84
N VAL A 250 5.69 -17.21 -105.50
CA VAL A 250 5.78 -16.80 -106.86
C VAL A 250 5.70 -18.07 -107.71
N LYS A 251 4.61 -18.29 -108.43
CA LYS A 251 4.56 -19.31 -109.48
C LYS A 251 5.12 -18.67 -110.74
N ILE A 252 6.10 -19.33 -111.33
CA ILE A 252 6.56 -19.14 -112.75
C ILE A 252 5.67 -19.87 -113.68
#